data_738dbc3a273231344853b09dc6cb79b3
#
_entry.id   738dbc3a273231344853b09dc6cb79b3
#
_cell.length_a   1.000
_cell.length_b   1.000
_cell.length_c   1.000
_cell.angle_alpha   90.00
_cell.angle_beta   90.00
_cell.angle_gamma   90.00
#
_symmetry.space_group_name_H-M   'P 1'
#
loop_
_entity.id
_entity.type
_entity.pdbx_description
1 polymer ?
#
loop_
_entity_poly.entity_id
_entity_poly.type
_entity_poly.pdbx_seq_one_letter_code
_entity_poly.pdbx_strand_id
1 'polypeptide(L)'
;MNFEELEHIVRAAKDLTGETEFIAIGSQSLLISLPDLPRELRRSPELDITGKRNPLVADLIDGNLGEITPFHTTFQIYAHGVGPDSATLATGWESRLREASTPAAAGTI
;
A
#
# COMPACT_ATOMS: atom_id res chain seq x y z
N MET A 1 10.26 3.36 3.91
CA MET A 1 10.32 2.86 2.52
C MET A 1 10.47 4.01 1.55
N ASN A 2 10.94 3.73 0.35
CA ASN A 2 10.99 4.72 -0.72
C ASN A 2 9.87 4.46 -1.73
N PHE A 3 9.75 5.34 -2.74
CA PHE A 3 8.68 5.20 -3.72
C PHE A 3 8.79 3.91 -4.56
N GLU A 4 10.00 3.49 -4.90
CA GLU A 4 10.21 2.25 -5.66
C GLU A 4 9.78 1.02 -4.85
N GLU A 5 9.99 1.05 -3.55
CA GLU A 5 9.55 -0.02 -2.65
C GLU A 5 8.03 -0.03 -2.53
N LEU A 6 7.39 1.14 -2.48
CA LEU A 6 5.94 1.25 -2.52
C LEU A 6 5.39 0.66 -3.83
N GLU A 7 5.99 1.00 -4.97
CA GLU A 7 5.61 0.44 -6.26
C GLU A 7 5.76 -1.08 -6.31
N HIS A 8 6.82 -1.60 -5.68
CA HIS A 8 7.05 -3.04 -5.60
C HIS A 8 5.91 -3.74 -4.87
N ILE A 9 5.48 -3.18 -3.73
CA ILE A 9 4.37 -3.73 -2.96
C ILE A 9 3.07 -3.69 -3.78
N VAL A 10 2.79 -2.57 -4.43
CA VAL A 10 1.56 -2.43 -5.24
C VAL A 10 1.55 -3.43 -6.39
N ARG A 11 2.67 -3.61 -7.07
CA ARG A 11 2.78 -4.60 -8.15
C ARG A 11 2.55 -6.02 -7.64
N ALA A 12 3.14 -6.36 -6.49
CA ALA A 12 2.94 -7.66 -5.88
C ALA A 12 1.48 -7.87 -5.47
N ALA A 13 0.85 -6.84 -4.90
CA ALA A 13 -0.56 -6.90 -4.53
C ALA A 13 -1.46 -7.06 -5.76
N LYS A 14 -1.15 -6.38 -6.84
CA LYS A 14 -1.88 -6.54 -8.09
C LYS A 14 -1.79 -7.97 -8.62
N ASP A 15 -0.59 -8.53 -8.66
CA ASP A 15 -0.38 -9.90 -9.15
C ASP A 15 -1.09 -10.92 -8.26
N LEU A 16 -1.09 -10.67 -6.95
CA LEU A 16 -1.71 -11.56 -5.97
C LEU A 16 -3.24 -11.53 -6.03
N THR A 17 -3.83 -10.34 -6.14
CA THR A 17 -5.28 -10.15 -5.97
C THR A 17 -6.05 -9.98 -7.28
N GLY A 18 -5.36 -9.61 -8.36
CA GLY A 18 -6.01 -9.23 -9.62
C GLY A 18 -6.62 -7.83 -9.61
N GLU A 19 -6.57 -7.13 -8.47
CA GLU A 19 -7.05 -5.75 -8.38
C GLU A 19 -6.06 -4.79 -9.01
N THR A 20 -6.55 -3.69 -9.58
CA THR A 20 -5.73 -2.67 -10.23
C THR A 20 -5.75 -1.33 -9.51
N GLU A 21 -6.61 -1.16 -8.53
CA GLU A 21 -6.73 0.07 -7.76
C GLU A 21 -6.61 -0.23 -6.27
N PHE A 22 -5.74 0.50 -5.61
CA PHE A 22 -5.48 0.32 -4.18
C PHE A 22 -5.52 1.67 -3.46
N ILE A 23 -5.88 1.63 -2.19
CA ILE A 23 -5.83 2.79 -1.30
C ILE A 23 -4.71 2.54 -0.30
N ALA A 24 -3.74 3.44 -0.26
CA ALA A 24 -2.69 3.43 0.74
C ALA A 24 -3.03 4.42 1.85
N ILE A 25 -2.83 4.02 3.09
CA ILE A 25 -3.08 4.83 4.27
C ILE A 25 -1.83 4.85 5.15
N GLY A 26 -1.83 5.72 6.16
CA GLY A 26 -0.73 5.81 7.11
C GLY A 26 0.43 6.65 6.61
N SER A 27 1.54 6.62 7.35
CA SER A 27 2.68 7.53 7.11
C SER A 27 3.30 7.40 5.73
N GLN A 28 3.40 6.18 5.20
CA GLN A 28 4.06 5.95 3.92
C GLN A 28 3.16 6.32 2.72
N SER A 29 1.87 6.57 2.95
CA SER A 29 0.98 7.06 1.90
C SER A 29 1.41 8.44 1.37
N LEU A 30 2.17 9.20 2.14
CA LEU A 30 2.73 10.47 1.70
C LEU A 30 3.64 10.35 0.48
N LEU A 31 4.23 9.17 0.26
CA LEU A 31 5.09 8.92 -0.91
C LEU A 31 4.33 9.08 -2.23
N ILE A 32 3.01 8.92 -2.21
CA ILE A 32 2.18 9.06 -3.41
C ILE A 32 2.18 10.51 -3.89
N SER A 33 2.06 11.46 -2.95
CA SER A 33 2.07 12.90 -3.26
C SER A 33 3.47 13.49 -3.27
N LEU A 34 4.39 12.91 -2.49
CA LEU A 34 5.75 13.40 -2.29
C LEU A 34 6.74 12.24 -2.46
N PRO A 35 7.06 11.85 -3.73
CA PRO A 35 7.98 10.73 -3.97
C PRO A 35 9.37 10.95 -3.37
N ASP A 36 9.78 12.22 -3.20
CA ASP A 36 11.07 12.60 -2.61
C ASP A 36 10.96 12.88 -1.10
N LEU A 37 9.98 12.25 -0.44
CA LEU A 37 9.79 12.41 1.00
C LEU A 37 11.10 12.25 1.77
N PRO A 38 11.42 13.16 2.71
CA PRO A 38 12.66 13.06 3.49
C PRO A 38 12.83 11.71 4.16
N ARG A 39 14.08 11.24 4.23
CA ARG A 39 14.41 9.92 4.76
C ARG A 39 13.86 9.68 6.16
N GLU A 40 13.86 10.70 7.02
CA GLU A 40 13.34 10.60 8.38
C GLU A 40 11.86 10.22 8.41
N LEU A 41 11.11 10.62 7.39
CA LEU A 41 9.68 10.33 7.27
C LEU A 41 9.42 9.03 6.51
N ARG A 42 10.47 8.38 5.97
CA ARG A 42 10.37 7.13 5.20
C ARG A 42 10.91 5.92 5.94
N ARG A 43 11.04 5.98 7.26
CA ARG A 43 11.69 4.91 8.04
C ARG A 43 10.89 3.62 8.13
N SER A 44 9.56 3.71 8.09
CA SER A 44 8.72 2.53 8.21
C SER A 44 8.88 1.61 6.99
N PRO A 45 9.07 0.30 7.21
CA PRO A 45 9.06 -0.69 6.14
C PRO A 45 7.64 -1.14 5.77
N GLU A 46 6.62 -0.63 6.46
CA GLU A 46 5.23 -1.06 6.31
C GLU A 46 4.42 -0.09 5.43
N LEU A 47 3.62 -0.64 4.55
CA LEU A 47 2.62 0.09 3.79
C LEU A 47 1.24 -0.46 4.14
N ASP A 48 0.37 0.37 4.69
CA ASP A 48 -1.03 0.01 4.96
C ASP A 48 -1.83 0.19 3.67
N ILE A 49 -2.45 -0.87 3.21
CA ILE A 49 -3.05 -0.90 1.87
C ILE A 49 -4.31 -1.76 1.87
N THR A 50 -5.28 -1.36 1.05
CA THR A 50 -6.47 -2.17 0.77
C THR A 50 -6.86 -2.02 -0.70
N GLY A 51 -7.66 -2.96 -1.21
CA GLY A 51 -8.26 -2.82 -2.53
C GLY A 51 -9.36 -1.77 -2.52
N LYS A 52 -9.33 -0.84 -3.46
CA LYS A 52 -10.32 0.23 -3.53
C LYS A 52 -11.72 -0.31 -3.83
N ARG A 53 -11.81 -1.26 -4.77
CA ARG A 53 -13.09 -1.83 -5.22
C ARG A 53 -13.51 -3.05 -4.41
N ASN A 54 -12.53 -3.77 -3.85
CA ASN A 54 -12.78 -4.99 -3.10
C ASN A 54 -11.95 -4.99 -1.82
N PRO A 55 -12.45 -4.37 -0.74
CA PRO A 55 -11.71 -4.34 0.53
C PRO A 55 -11.44 -5.72 1.13
N LEU A 56 -12.17 -6.75 0.70
CA LEU A 56 -11.98 -8.11 1.21
C LEU A 56 -10.62 -8.72 0.83
N VAL A 57 -9.92 -8.14 -0.14
CA VAL A 57 -8.57 -8.62 -0.49
C VAL A 57 -7.53 -8.29 0.58
N ALA A 58 -7.89 -7.49 1.58
CA ALA A 58 -6.97 -7.11 2.66
C ALA A 58 -6.38 -8.33 3.37
N ASP A 59 -7.18 -9.35 3.65
CA ASP A 59 -6.71 -10.56 4.31
C ASP A 59 -5.72 -11.33 3.43
N LEU A 60 -5.96 -11.36 2.14
CA LEU A 60 -5.07 -12.01 1.18
C LEU A 60 -3.71 -11.28 1.12
N ILE A 61 -3.75 -9.95 1.11
CA ILE A 61 -2.55 -9.11 1.14
C ILE A 61 -1.77 -9.37 2.43
N ASP A 62 -2.44 -9.31 3.56
CA ASP A 62 -1.81 -9.48 4.87
C ASP A 62 -1.15 -10.85 5.01
N GLY A 63 -1.81 -11.90 4.54
CA GLY A 63 -1.30 -13.27 4.65
C GLY A 63 -0.14 -13.60 3.72
N ASN A 64 0.03 -12.88 2.61
CA ASN A 64 1.05 -13.18 1.61
C ASN A 64 2.15 -12.13 1.50
N LEU A 65 1.86 -10.88 1.83
CA LEU A 65 2.80 -9.76 1.73
C LEU A 65 3.07 -9.12 3.08
N GLY A 66 2.44 -9.61 4.13
CA GLY A 66 2.51 -9.02 5.46
C GLY A 66 3.78 -9.34 6.22
N GLU A 67 3.81 -8.89 7.47
CA GLU A 67 4.93 -9.11 8.36
C GLU A 67 5.19 -10.61 8.55
N ILE A 68 6.47 -10.99 8.56
CA ILE A 68 6.95 -12.37 8.75
C ILE A 68 6.68 -13.29 7.55
N THR A 69 6.10 -12.79 6.47
CA THR A 69 5.94 -13.59 5.25
C THR A 69 7.27 -13.74 4.50
N PRO A 70 7.38 -14.71 3.57
CA PRO A 70 8.57 -14.79 2.70
C PRO A 70 8.86 -13.51 1.93
N PHE A 71 7.83 -12.77 1.53
CA PHE A 71 8.00 -11.48 0.87
C PHE A 71 8.75 -10.50 1.79
N HIS A 72 8.29 -10.35 3.03
CA HIS A 72 8.93 -9.48 4.01
C HIS A 72 10.39 -9.91 4.27
N THR A 73 10.60 -11.20 4.46
CA THR A 73 11.94 -11.73 4.74
C THR A 73 12.91 -11.47 3.58
N THR A 74 12.41 -11.57 2.34
CA THR A 74 13.23 -11.41 1.14
C THR A 74 13.54 -9.93 0.85
N PHE A 75 12.53 -9.07 0.92
CA PHE A 75 12.65 -7.69 0.45
C PHE A 75 12.76 -6.64 1.56
N GLN A 76 12.60 -7.04 2.81
CA GLN A 76 12.71 -6.17 3.99
C GLN A 76 11.66 -5.05 4.01
N ILE A 77 10.59 -5.21 3.27
CA ILE A 77 9.41 -4.36 3.27
C ILE A 77 8.17 -5.27 3.31
N TYR A 78 7.05 -4.74 3.75
CA TYR A 78 5.82 -5.53 3.79
C TYR A 78 4.59 -4.66 3.69
N ALA A 79 3.47 -5.28 3.31
CA ALA A 79 2.17 -4.66 3.26
C ALA A 79 1.34 -5.12 4.45
N HIS A 80 0.63 -4.20 5.10
CA HIS A 80 -0.40 -4.53 6.06
C HIS A 80 -1.75 -4.37 5.38
N GLY A 81 -2.46 -5.46 5.20
CA GLY A 81 -3.81 -5.43 4.63
C GLY A 81 -4.78 -4.87 5.66
N VAL A 82 -5.35 -3.70 5.37
CA VAL A 82 -6.30 -3.05 6.27
C VAL A 82 -7.69 -3.15 5.69
N GLY A 83 -8.61 -3.72 6.47
CA GLY A 83 -10.01 -3.78 6.09
C GLY A 83 -10.72 -2.48 6.44
N PRO A 84 -11.96 -2.28 5.92
CA PRO A 84 -12.71 -1.05 6.18
C PRO A 84 -13.00 -0.84 7.67
N ASP A 85 -13.05 -1.91 8.46
CA ASP A 85 -13.34 -1.83 9.88
C ASP A 85 -12.10 -1.63 10.75
N SER A 86 -10.90 -1.80 10.20
CA SER A 86 -9.66 -1.69 10.95
C SER A 86 -8.94 -0.36 10.75
N ALA A 87 -9.39 0.45 9.81
CA ALA A 87 -8.81 1.76 9.54
C ALA A 87 -9.71 2.87 10.11
N THR A 88 -9.12 3.76 10.91
CA THR A 88 -9.81 4.96 11.38
C THR A 88 -9.53 6.08 10.41
N LEU A 89 -10.53 6.45 9.62
CA LEU A 89 -10.40 7.49 8.60
C LEU A 89 -11.29 8.68 8.95
N ALA A 90 -10.79 9.88 8.67
CA ALA A 90 -11.56 11.10 8.91
C ALA A 90 -12.76 11.16 7.97
N THR A 91 -13.87 11.75 8.45
CA THR A 91 -15.08 11.94 7.65
C THR A 91 -14.74 12.65 6.33
N GLY A 92 -15.26 12.12 5.21
CA GLY A 92 -15.03 12.69 3.89
C GLY A 92 -13.69 12.31 3.26
N TRP A 93 -13.02 11.27 3.78
CA TRP A 93 -11.73 10.84 3.27
C TRP A 93 -11.77 10.48 1.78
N GLU A 94 -12.88 9.95 1.28
CA GLU A 94 -13.03 9.54 -0.13
C GLU A 94 -12.83 10.71 -1.08
N SER A 95 -13.26 11.91 -0.69
CA SER A 95 -13.10 13.11 -1.52
C SER A 95 -11.69 13.69 -1.45
N ARG A 96 -10.86 13.21 -0.54
CA ARG A 96 -9.48 13.66 -0.34
C ARG A 96 -8.43 12.68 -0.82
N LEU A 97 -8.85 11.63 -1.53
CA LEU A 97 -7.91 10.67 -2.11
C LEU A 97 -7.01 11.34 -3.14
N ARG A 98 -5.73 10.99 -3.12
CA ARG A 98 -4.77 11.36 -4.14
C ARG A 98 -4.48 10.14 -4.99
N GLU A 99 -4.53 10.30 -6.29
CA GLU A 99 -4.29 9.20 -7.22
C GLU A 99 -2.93 9.33 -7.88
N ALA A 100 -2.25 8.20 -8.02
CA ALA A 100 -1.01 8.11 -8.77
C ALA A 100 -1.03 6.79 -9.53
N SER A 101 -0.69 6.87 -10.83
CA SER A 101 -0.49 5.69 -11.64
C SER A 101 1.00 5.43 -11.75
N THR A 102 1.41 4.20 -11.54
CA THR A 102 2.82 3.83 -11.66
C THR A 102 3.00 2.91 -12.84
N PRO A 103 3.92 3.23 -13.79
CA PRO A 103 4.20 2.32 -14.91
C PRO A 103 4.68 0.94 -14.44
N ALA A 104 5.47 0.90 -13.37
CA ALA A 104 6.00 -0.35 -12.83
C ALA A 104 4.91 -1.21 -12.20
N ALA A 105 3.93 -0.61 -11.56
CA ALA A 105 2.83 -1.33 -10.90
C ALA A 105 1.65 -1.58 -11.84
N ALA A 106 1.54 -0.83 -12.94
CA ALA A 106 0.45 -0.91 -13.91
C ALA A 106 -0.93 -0.79 -13.24
N GLY A 107 -1.03 0.08 -12.24
CA GLY A 107 -2.25 0.29 -11.47
C GLY A 107 -2.28 1.69 -10.87
N THR A 108 -3.36 1.97 -10.14
CA THR A 108 -3.57 3.25 -9.45
C THR A 108 -3.51 3.03 -7.95
N ILE A 109 -2.83 3.92 -7.29
CA ILE A 109 -2.68 3.91 -5.83
C ILE A 109 -3.50 5.05 -5.23
#